data_befec51c2d37d6e24909bd389243363d
#
_entry.id   befec51c2d37d6e24909bd389243363d
#
_cell.length_a   1.000
_cell.length_b   1.000
_cell.length_c   1.000
_cell.angle_alpha   90.00
_cell.angle_beta   90.00
_cell.angle_gamma   90.00
#
_symmetry.space_group_name_H-M   'P 1'
#
loop_
_entity.id
_entity.type
_entity.pdbx_description
1 polymer ?
#
loop_
_entity_poly.entity_id
_entity_poly.type
_entity_poly.pdbx_seq_one_letter_code
_entity_poly.pdbx_strand_id
1 'polypeptide(L)'
;MLVGLINIGVINADTDDHQGRGEVARAQFTTAIEEREPVDNVVLLSSEVDQIYFFSDLRQLKGQTVTHRWEYNGKVEAEVRFQVTSDRWRAYSSKNLDPDKLGPWTVVVVDERGWPLKAALFEYVEGSTKLFGE
;
A
#
# COMPACT_ATOMS: atom_id res chain seq x y z
N MET A 1 -37.23 -16.00 -7.55
CA MET A 1 -37.66 -16.09 -6.26
C MET A 1 -36.56 -16.53 -5.36
N LEU A 2 -36.13 -17.67 -5.51
CA LEU A 2 -35.05 -18.18 -4.69
C LEU A 2 -33.81 -17.37 -4.83
N VAL A 3 -33.71 -16.74 -5.97
CA VAL A 3 -32.53 -15.98 -6.27
C VAL A 3 -32.27 -14.89 -5.27
N GLY A 4 -33.34 -14.25 -4.84
CA GLY A 4 -33.17 -13.18 -3.86
C GLY A 4 -32.58 -13.66 -2.58
N LEU A 5 -32.97 -14.84 -2.17
CA LEU A 5 -32.47 -15.39 -0.95
C LEU A 5 -31.00 -15.67 -1.01
N ILE A 6 -30.57 -16.15 -2.15
CA ILE A 6 -29.17 -16.44 -2.34
C ILE A 6 -28.35 -15.19 -2.25
N ASN A 7 -28.85 -14.13 -2.84
CA ASN A 7 -28.13 -12.86 -2.82
C ASN A 7 -27.92 -12.37 -1.40
N ILE A 8 -28.92 -12.55 -0.57
CA ILE A 8 -28.83 -12.10 0.79
C ILE A 8 -27.73 -12.84 1.52
N GLY A 9 -27.65 -14.13 1.29
CA GLY A 9 -26.62 -14.92 1.93
C GLY A 9 -25.23 -14.50 1.56
N VAL A 10 -25.06 -14.19 0.30
CA VAL A 10 -23.75 -13.77 -0.19
C VAL A 10 -23.30 -12.48 0.49
N ILE A 11 -24.21 -11.55 0.63
CA ILE A 11 -23.87 -10.28 1.26
C ILE A 11 -23.41 -10.48 2.68
N ASN A 12 -24.08 -11.32 3.42
CA ASN A 12 -23.70 -11.57 4.80
C ASN A 12 -22.33 -12.23 4.90
N ALA A 13 -22.07 -13.15 4.01
CA ALA A 13 -20.80 -13.85 4.02
C ALA A 13 -19.65 -12.90 3.73
N ASP A 14 -19.84 -11.98 2.80
CA ASP A 14 -18.81 -11.02 2.46
C ASP A 14 -18.48 -10.14 3.65
N THR A 15 -19.48 -9.71 4.36
CA THR A 15 -19.27 -8.86 5.52
C THR A 15 -18.46 -9.58 6.60
N ASP A 16 -18.81 -10.82 6.86
CA ASP A 16 -18.11 -11.60 7.86
C ASP A 16 -16.66 -11.82 7.46
N ASP A 17 -16.45 -12.16 6.20
CA ASP A 17 -15.09 -12.40 5.72
C ASP A 17 -14.25 -11.18 5.86
N HIS A 18 -14.80 -10.03 5.54
CA HIS A 18 -14.07 -8.78 5.61
C HIS A 18 -13.63 -8.52 7.05
N GLN A 19 -14.50 -8.73 7.99
CA GLN A 19 -14.16 -8.50 9.38
C GLN A 19 -13.11 -9.46 9.88
N GLY A 20 -13.11 -10.68 9.36
CA GLY A 20 -12.17 -11.68 9.79
C GLY A 20 -10.77 -11.51 9.25
N ARG A 21 -10.59 -10.64 8.28
CA ARG A 21 -9.28 -10.46 7.65
C ARG A 21 -8.44 -9.39 8.28
N GLY A 22 -9.01 -8.54 9.10
CA GLY A 22 -8.32 -7.36 9.59
C GLY A 22 -8.40 -6.26 8.56
N GLU A 23 -7.67 -5.19 8.79
CA GLU A 23 -7.79 -4.03 7.91
C GLU A 23 -6.55 -3.16 7.96
N VAL A 24 -6.44 -2.26 6.98
CA VAL A 24 -5.41 -1.23 6.94
C VAL A 24 -6.10 0.08 7.28
N ALA A 25 -5.81 0.60 8.49
CA ALA A 25 -6.47 1.81 8.97
C ALA A 25 -5.90 3.06 8.31
N ARG A 26 -4.59 3.06 8.00
CA ARG A 26 -3.94 4.16 7.30
C ARG A 26 -2.94 3.58 6.33
N ALA A 27 -2.82 4.23 5.17
CA ALA A 27 -1.85 3.82 4.16
C ALA A 27 -1.48 5.06 3.37
N GLN A 28 -0.17 5.35 3.28
CA GLN A 28 0.26 6.53 2.56
C GLN A 28 1.73 6.45 2.22
N PHE A 29 2.11 7.14 1.14
CA PHE A 29 3.51 7.34 0.82
C PHE A 29 4.01 8.56 1.56
N THR A 30 5.28 8.55 1.90
CA THR A 30 5.87 9.65 2.65
C THR A 30 7.35 9.75 2.29
N THR A 31 7.91 10.95 2.46
CA THR A 31 9.32 11.15 2.18
C THR A 31 10.21 10.67 3.32
N ALA A 32 9.66 10.49 4.51
CA ALA A 32 10.45 10.01 5.64
C ALA A 32 9.55 9.42 6.71
N ILE A 33 10.15 8.59 7.54
CA ILE A 33 9.48 8.01 8.71
C ILE A 33 10.21 8.53 9.94
N GLU A 34 9.47 9.13 10.87
CA GLU A 34 10.04 9.62 12.12
C GLU A 34 9.20 9.09 13.26
N GLU A 35 9.87 8.46 14.23
CA GLU A 35 9.19 7.87 15.38
C GLU A 35 8.06 6.96 14.93
N ARG A 36 8.33 6.19 13.87
CA ARG A 36 7.41 5.19 13.33
C ARG A 36 6.14 5.80 12.73
N GLU A 37 6.20 7.06 12.36
CA GLU A 37 5.07 7.76 11.74
C GLU A 37 5.53 8.45 10.45
N PRO A 38 4.65 8.53 9.46
CA PRO A 38 4.99 9.24 8.22
C PRO A 38 5.01 10.74 8.48
N VAL A 39 5.97 11.43 7.85
CA VAL A 39 6.09 12.87 8.06
C VAL A 39 5.20 13.66 7.11
N ASP A 40 4.79 13.08 6.00
CA ASP A 40 3.93 13.76 5.03
C ASP A 40 3.11 12.74 4.28
N ASN A 41 2.28 13.20 3.35
CA ASN A 41 1.42 12.35 2.55
C ASN A 41 1.68 12.68 1.08
N VAL A 42 2.41 11.82 0.40
CA VAL A 42 2.86 12.07 -0.96
C VAL A 42 1.92 11.40 -1.96
N VAL A 43 1.38 12.21 -2.88
CA VAL A 43 0.61 11.68 -4.00
C VAL A 43 1.26 12.06 -5.33
N LEU A 44 2.20 12.99 -5.30
CA LEU A 44 2.94 13.43 -6.47
C LEU A 44 4.38 13.61 -6.06
N LEU A 45 5.31 12.98 -6.77
CA LEU A 45 6.72 13.01 -6.39
C LEU A 45 7.57 13.36 -7.60
N SER A 46 8.50 14.30 -7.39
CA SER A 46 9.44 14.70 -8.43
C SER A 46 10.54 13.65 -8.58
N SER A 47 10.96 13.42 -9.81
CA SER A 47 12.05 12.48 -10.07
C SER A 47 13.39 12.99 -9.57
N GLU A 48 13.44 14.18 -9.00
CA GLU A 48 14.63 14.63 -8.29
C GLU A 48 14.78 13.92 -6.97
N VAL A 49 13.70 13.30 -6.48
CA VAL A 49 13.72 12.49 -5.28
C VAL A 49 13.75 11.03 -5.71
N ASP A 50 14.73 10.29 -5.24
CA ASP A 50 14.92 8.93 -5.71
C ASP A 50 14.63 7.86 -4.67
N GLN A 51 13.94 8.22 -3.60
CA GLN A 51 13.54 7.25 -2.60
C GLN A 51 12.23 7.69 -1.97
N ILE A 52 11.34 6.72 -1.74
CA ILE A 52 10.04 6.98 -1.14
C ILE A 52 9.74 5.87 -0.16
N TYR A 53 8.98 6.19 0.88
CA TYR A 53 8.53 5.19 1.86
C TYR A 53 7.04 4.98 1.70
N PHE A 54 6.59 3.78 2.03
CA PHE A 54 5.18 3.49 2.15
C PHE A 54 4.90 3.04 3.57
N PHE A 55 3.91 3.65 4.19
CA PHE A 55 3.52 3.42 5.58
C PHE A 55 2.13 2.80 5.61
N SER A 56 1.94 1.80 6.48
CA SER A 56 0.61 1.24 6.70
C SER A 56 0.40 0.99 8.19
N ASP A 57 -0.81 1.27 8.65
CA ASP A 57 -1.23 1.03 10.04
C ASP A 57 -2.21 -0.15 9.98
N LEU A 58 -1.73 -1.30 10.44
CA LEU A 58 -2.46 -2.56 10.32
C LEU A 58 -3.22 -2.85 11.60
N ARG A 59 -4.44 -3.37 11.44
CA ARG A 59 -5.30 -3.69 12.57
C ARG A 59 -5.80 -5.11 12.45
N GLN A 60 -5.73 -5.84 13.56
CA GLN A 60 -6.31 -7.18 13.68
C GLN A 60 -5.73 -8.17 12.69
N LEU A 61 -4.45 -8.05 12.44
CA LEU A 61 -3.72 -8.97 11.56
C LEU A 61 -2.63 -9.72 12.29
N LYS A 62 -2.73 -9.75 13.62
CA LYS A 62 -1.77 -10.46 14.46
C LYS A 62 -1.64 -11.89 14.01
N GLY A 63 -0.40 -12.36 13.91
CA GLY A 63 -0.13 -13.74 13.53
C GLY A 63 0.01 -13.94 12.03
N GLN A 64 -0.26 -12.93 11.23
CA GLN A 64 -0.18 -13.06 9.78
C GLN A 64 1.09 -12.43 9.24
N THR A 65 1.50 -12.90 8.07
CA THR A 65 2.53 -12.24 7.28
C THR A 65 1.83 -11.32 6.29
N VAL A 66 2.07 -10.03 6.41
CA VAL A 66 1.46 -9.03 5.54
C VAL A 66 2.54 -8.47 4.63
N THR A 67 2.21 -8.23 3.38
CA THR A 67 3.19 -7.84 2.38
C THR A 67 2.84 -6.48 1.79
N HIS A 68 3.85 -5.62 1.65
CA HIS A 68 3.78 -4.43 0.80
C HIS A 68 4.29 -4.86 -0.58
N ARG A 69 3.42 -4.88 -1.57
CA ARG A 69 3.81 -5.26 -2.92
C ARG A 69 3.89 -3.99 -3.76
N TRP A 70 5.11 -3.65 -4.17
CA TRP A 70 5.36 -2.46 -4.97
C TRP A 70 5.23 -2.83 -6.44
N GLU A 71 4.46 -2.03 -7.18
CA GLU A 71 4.20 -2.31 -8.59
C GLU A 71 4.41 -1.07 -9.44
N TYR A 72 4.89 -1.30 -10.65
CA TYR A 72 5.08 -0.25 -11.64
C TYR A 72 4.64 -0.82 -12.98
N ASN A 73 3.73 -0.13 -13.67
CA ASN A 73 3.21 -0.56 -14.97
C ASN A 73 2.70 -1.99 -14.93
N GLY A 74 2.02 -2.34 -13.85
CA GLY A 74 1.42 -3.65 -13.72
C GLY A 74 2.40 -4.76 -13.39
N LYS A 75 3.66 -4.45 -13.14
CA LYS A 75 4.64 -5.46 -12.80
C LYS A 75 5.09 -5.27 -11.35
N VAL A 76 5.30 -6.39 -10.68
CA VAL A 76 5.79 -6.36 -9.31
C VAL A 76 7.26 -6.00 -9.33
N GLU A 77 7.61 -4.93 -8.63
CA GLU A 77 9.00 -4.47 -8.54
C GLU A 77 9.66 -4.90 -7.25
N ALA A 78 8.89 -5.09 -6.19
CA ALA A 78 9.45 -5.50 -4.91
C ALA A 78 8.33 -5.98 -4.00
N GLU A 79 8.68 -6.86 -3.08
CA GLU A 79 7.75 -7.32 -2.04
C GLU A 79 8.48 -7.29 -0.72
N VAL A 80 7.87 -6.63 0.26
CA VAL A 80 8.42 -6.54 1.61
C VAL A 80 7.43 -7.18 2.56
N ARG A 81 7.86 -8.21 3.26
CA ARG A 81 6.99 -8.99 4.13
C ARG A 81 7.22 -8.62 5.58
N PHE A 82 6.13 -8.58 6.33
CA PHE A 82 6.14 -8.24 7.74
C PHE A 82 5.45 -9.33 8.53
N GLN A 83 6.11 -9.82 9.56
CA GLN A 83 5.47 -10.73 10.50
C GLN A 83 4.78 -9.88 11.54
N VAL A 84 3.45 -9.89 11.53
CA VAL A 84 2.67 -9.01 12.40
C VAL A 84 2.47 -9.71 13.73
N THR A 85 2.89 -9.07 14.82
CA THR A 85 2.86 -9.72 16.13
C THR A 85 1.94 -9.04 17.13
N SER A 86 1.20 -8.02 16.73
CA SER A 86 0.19 -7.44 17.61
C SER A 86 -0.98 -6.96 16.80
N ASP A 87 -2.11 -6.71 17.48
CA ASP A 87 -3.34 -6.31 16.81
C ASP A 87 -3.26 -4.92 16.21
N ARG A 88 -2.31 -4.14 16.61
CA ARG A 88 -2.07 -2.83 16.04
C ARG A 88 -0.59 -2.79 15.67
N TRP A 89 -0.32 -2.66 14.38
CA TRP A 89 1.04 -2.82 13.87
C TRP A 89 1.30 -1.80 12.79
N ARG A 90 2.33 -0.99 12.97
CA ARG A 90 2.74 -0.01 11.95
C ARG A 90 3.89 -0.60 11.17
N ALA A 91 3.71 -0.69 9.85
CA ALA A 91 4.70 -1.26 8.96
C ALA A 91 5.09 -0.22 7.91
N TYR A 92 6.36 -0.18 7.58
CA TYR A 92 6.80 0.72 6.51
C TYR A 92 7.93 0.06 5.74
N SER A 93 7.96 0.38 4.46
CA SER A 93 9.01 -0.10 3.55
C SER A 93 9.43 1.06 2.68
N SER A 94 10.58 0.93 2.06
CA SER A 94 11.08 1.98 1.19
C SER A 94 11.45 1.40 -0.17
N LYS A 95 11.50 2.27 -1.17
CA LYS A 95 11.84 1.87 -2.52
C LYS A 95 12.75 2.92 -3.12
N ASN A 96 13.88 2.46 -3.66
CA ASN A 96 14.73 3.32 -4.48
C ASN A 96 14.11 3.38 -5.86
N LEU A 97 13.97 4.58 -6.38
CA LEU A 97 13.26 4.82 -7.63
C LEU A 97 14.23 5.15 -8.74
N ASP A 98 13.95 4.58 -9.91
CA ASP A 98 14.68 4.90 -11.13
C ASP A 98 14.04 6.16 -11.72
N PRO A 99 14.78 7.27 -11.89
CA PRO A 99 14.18 8.50 -12.41
C PRO A 99 13.58 8.34 -13.81
N ASP A 100 13.95 7.30 -14.53
CA ASP A 100 13.39 7.07 -15.86
C ASP A 100 12.07 6.32 -15.80
N LYS A 101 11.71 5.78 -14.65
CA LYS A 101 10.45 5.06 -14.51
C LYS A 101 9.37 5.99 -13.99
N LEU A 102 8.96 6.91 -14.84
CA LEU A 102 7.94 7.90 -14.51
C LEU A 102 6.55 7.33 -14.66
N GLY A 103 5.60 7.93 -13.97
CA GLY A 103 4.20 7.53 -14.05
C GLY A 103 3.74 6.96 -12.74
N PRO A 104 2.63 6.21 -12.76
CA PRO A 104 2.03 5.74 -11.51
C PRO A 104 2.80 4.57 -10.91
N TRP A 105 3.08 4.70 -9.64
CA TRP A 105 3.62 3.63 -8.80
C TRP A 105 2.55 3.26 -7.78
N THR A 106 2.43 1.99 -7.50
CA THR A 106 1.38 1.49 -6.62
C THR A 106 1.98 0.59 -5.56
N VAL A 107 1.41 0.62 -4.37
CA VAL A 107 1.66 -0.42 -3.38
C VAL A 107 0.33 -1.05 -3.05
N VAL A 108 0.31 -2.38 -3.07
CA VAL A 108 -0.85 -3.15 -2.65
C VAL A 108 -0.44 -3.85 -1.35
N VAL A 109 -1.25 -3.65 -0.31
CA VAL A 109 -1.04 -4.34 0.96
C VAL A 109 -1.85 -5.62 0.90
N VAL A 110 -1.18 -6.76 1.01
CA VAL A 110 -1.87 -8.04 0.91
C VAL A 110 -1.69 -8.85 2.18
N ASP A 111 -2.72 -9.63 2.53
CA ASP A 111 -2.64 -10.45 3.73
C ASP A 111 -1.93 -11.77 3.43
N GLU A 112 -1.89 -12.65 4.42
CA GLU A 112 -1.13 -13.88 4.31
C GLU A 112 -1.66 -14.79 3.20
N ARG A 113 -2.92 -14.68 2.86
CA ARG A 113 -3.52 -15.47 1.79
C ARG A 113 -3.40 -14.83 0.43
N GLY A 114 -2.75 -13.66 0.36
CA GLY A 114 -2.64 -12.92 -0.89
C GLY A 114 -3.84 -12.04 -1.19
N TRP A 115 -4.72 -11.85 -0.23
CA TRP A 115 -5.91 -11.02 -0.42
C TRP A 115 -5.54 -9.55 -0.31
N PRO A 116 -5.92 -8.73 -1.28
CA PRO A 116 -5.58 -7.31 -1.23
C PRO A 116 -6.44 -6.59 -0.21
N LEU A 117 -5.78 -5.92 0.73
CA LEU A 117 -6.47 -5.18 1.78
C LEU A 117 -6.57 -3.70 1.46
N LYS A 118 -5.60 -3.17 0.75
CA LYS A 118 -5.54 -1.74 0.46
C LYS A 118 -4.55 -1.50 -0.67
N ALA A 119 -4.84 -0.50 -1.50
CA ALA A 119 -3.90 -0.08 -2.54
C ALA A 119 -3.77 1.43 -2.47
N ALA A 120 -2.57 1.92 -2.76
CA ALA A 120 -2.30 3.34 -2.79
C ALA A 120 -1.39 3.63 -3.97
N LEU A 121 -1.43 4.87 -4.47
CA LEU A 121 -0.73 5.24 -5.68
C LEU A 121 -0.11 6.62 -5.52
N PHE A 122 1.08 6.81 -6.09
CA PHE A 122 1.61 8.15 -6.28
C PHE A 122 2.06 8.28 -7.74
N GLU A 123 2.07 9.52 -8.24
CA GLU A 123 2.56 9.82 -9.57
C GLU A 123 3.99 10.28 -9.46
N TYR A 124 4.88 9.64 -10.22
CA TYR A 124 6.29 10.02 -10.27
C TYR A 124 6.47 10.84 -11.54
N VAL A 125 6.85 12.10 -11.38
CA VAL A 125 6.87 13.03 -12.51
C VAL A 125 8.25 13.63 -12.67
N GLU A 126 8.56 14.08 -13.87
CA GLU A 126 9.84 14.67 -14.15
C GLU A 126 10.04 15.91 -13.31
N GLY A 127 11.23 16.07 -12.74
CA GLY A 127 11.51 17.18 -11.86
C GLY A 127 11.48 18.51 -12.58
N SER A 128 11.05 19.54 -11.87
CA SER A 128 10.93 20.86 -12.46
C SER A 128 12.27 21.44 -12.86
N THR A 129 13.36 21.03 -12.21
CA THR A 129 14.68 21.51 -12.62
C THR A 129 15.01 21.13 -14.05
N LYS A 130 14.50 20.01 -14.52
CA LYS A 130 14.77 19.60 -15.89
C LYS A 130 14.08 20.49 -16.91
N LEU A 131 12.98 21.10 -16.51
CA LEU A 131 12.26 21.99 -17.40
C LEU A 131 13.01 23.29 -17.64
N PHE A 132 13.86 23.69 -16.72
CA PHE A 132 14.59 24.92 -16.81
C PHE A 132 16.09 24.73 -16.94
N GLY A 133 16.51 23.50 -16.96
CA GLY A 133 17.93 23.22 -16.88
C GLY A 133 18.62 23.22 -18.21
N GLU A 134 18.26 24.06 -19.07
CA GLU A 134 18.85 24.09 -20.36
C GLU A 134 20.14 24.78 -20.45
#